data_1595891ffbcbe68cc2fa094df4864173
#
_entry.id   1595891ffbcbe68cc2fa094df4864173
#
_cell.length_a   1.000
_cell.length_b   1.000
_cell.length_c   1.000
_cell.angle_alpha   90.00
_cell.angle_beta   90.00
_cell.angle_gamma   90.00
#
_symmetry.space_group_name_H-M   'P 1'
#
loop_
_entity.id
_entity.type
_entity.pdbx_description
1 polymer ?
#
loop_
_entity_poly.entity_id
_entity_poly.type
_entity_poly.pdbx_seq_one_letter_code
_entity_poly.pdbx_strand_id
1 'polypeptide(L)'
;MSITSKPVQLVRFRWDLSAIPAEAGQLSKPFVLRTAGPNEIEEAMAIVLASYNLDPEWSGCALHIKDNVLPGVKRALTKEPTCLFVQHGNRIIGASVYDCAPEESEVHLVSGACVQTEYRNRGIGGALLASTLEALKARGLTEAFGHTRPNSPSAKYLCPKFGGTKMAPVVAPPPISAAAA
;
A
#
# COMPACT_ATOMS: atom_id res chain seq x y z
N MET A 1 33.45 4.33 0.90
CA MET A 1 32.76 3.02 0.79
C MET A 1 31.45 3.24 0.07
N SER A 2 31.33 2.82 -1.17
CA SER A 2 30.04 2.82 -1.88
C SER A 2 29.11 1.80 -1.22
N ILE A 3 28.06 2.27 -0.58
CA ILE A 3 26.97 1.42 -0.12
C ILE A 3 26.17 1.06 -1.38
N THR A 4 26.57 -0.01 -2.06
CA THR A 4 25.76 -0.61 -3.12
C THR A 4 24.54 -1.25 -2.42
N SER A 5 23.45 -0.51 -2.35
CA SER A 5 22.20 -1.08 -1.86
C SER A 5 21.78 -2.20 -2.82
N LYS A 6 21.53 -3.40 -2.28
CA LYS A 6 20.98 -4.49 -3.09
C LYS A 6 19.66 -4.05 -3.74
N PRO A 7 19.44 -4.40 -5.01
CA PRO A 7 18.17 -4.07 -5.67
C PRO A 7 17.00 -4.69 -4.91
N VAL A 8 15.95 -3.89 -4.71
CA VAL A 8 14.76 -4.35 -4.00
C VAL A 8 13.89 -5.15 -4.96
N GLN A 9 13.73 -6.44 -4.67
CA GLN A 9 12.86 -7.33 -5.43
C GLN A 9 11.40 -7.13 -5.00
N LEU A 10 10.54 -6.90 -5.95
CA LEU A 10 9.10 -6.76 -5.76
C LEU A 10 8.35 -7.80 -6.58
N VAL A 11 7.15 -8.13 -6.15
CA VAL A 11 6.18 -8.85 -6.95
C VAL A 11 5.01 -7.92 -7.27
N ARG A 12 4.58 -7.91 -8.51
CA ARG A 12 3.43 -7.16 -8.99
C ARG A 12 2.19 -8.05 -8.94
N PHE A 13 1.10 -7.49 -8.43
CA PHE A 13 -0.22 -8.10 -8.48
C PHE A 13 -1.15 -7.28 -9.37
N ARG A 14 -2.05 -7.98 -10.05
CA ARG A 14 -3.15 -7.42 -10.84
C ARG A 14 -4.47 -7.91 -10.26
N TRP A 15 -5.42 -7.00 -10.14
CA TRP A 15 -6.81 -7.30 -9.78
C TRP A 15 -7.74 -6.96 -10.94
N ASP A 16 -8.65 -7.88 -11.25
CA ASP A 16 -9.82 -7.59 -12.05
C ASP A 16 -10.90 -7.04 -11.11
N LEU A 17 -11.21 -5.75 -11.26
CA LEU A 17 -12.13 -5.05 -10.37
C LEU A 17 -13.60 -5.45 -10.57
N SER A 18 -13.92 -6.19 -11.65
CA SER A 18 -15.25 -6.78 -11.84
C SER A 18 -15.47 -8.04 -10.97
N ALA A 19 -14.39 -8.69 -10.54
CA ALA A 19 -14.39 -9.99 -9.88
C ALA A 19 -13.88 -9.94 -8.42
N ILE A 20 -13.99 -8.81 -7.73
CA ILE A 20 -13.60 -8.69 -6.32
C ILE A 20 -14.56 -9.52 -5.47
N PRO A 21 -14.04 -10.40 -4.56
CA PRO A 21 -14.88 -11.20 -3.67
C PRO A 21 -15.78 -10.32 -2.78
N ALA A 22 -17.08 -10.57 -2.81
CA ALA A 22 -18.08 -9.76 -2.10
C ALA A 22 -17.96 -9.79 -0.56
N GLU A 23 -17.39 -10.84 0.01
CA GLU A 23 -17.16 -10.99 1.46
C GLU A 23 -15.87 -10.33 1.95
N ALA A 24 -15.16 -9.70 1.03
CA ALA A 24 -13.88 -9.09 1.30
C ALA A 24 -14.07 -7.80 2.12
N GLY A 25 -13.57 -7.77 3.32
CA GLY A 25 -13.29 -6.51 3.99
C GLY A 25 -14.33 -5.99 4.97
N GLN A 26 -15.17 -6.84 5.53
CA GLN A 26 -16.00 -6.42 6.68
C GLN A 26 -15.11 -6.19 7.91
N LEU A 27 -15.11 -4.96 8.37
CA LEU A 27 -14.39 -4.55 9.56
C LEU A 27 -15.30 -4.70 10.78
N SER A 28 -14.87 -5.50 11.77
CA SER A 28 -15.64 -5.67 13.01
C SER A 28 -15.43 -4.50 13.97
N LYS A 29 -16.44 -4.19 14.77
CA LYS A 29 -16.31 -3.25 15.89
C LYS A 29 -15.16 -3.70 16.82
N PRO A 30 -14.37 -2.79 17.42
CA PRO A 30 -14.59 -1.33 17.49
C PRO A 30 -13.90 -0.52 16.39
N PHE A 31 -13.44 -1.15 15.31
CA PHE A 31 -12.72 -0.48 14.23
C PHE A 31 -13.68 0.22 13.27
N VAL A 32 -13.28 1.39 12.79
CA VAL A 32 -14.03 2.19 11.83
C VAL A 32 -13.16 2.52 10.63
N LEU A 33 -13.66 2.23 9.43
CA LEU A 33 -13.03 2.61 8.17
C LEU A 33 -13.64 3.93 7.68
N ARG A 34 -12.81 4.87 7.28
CA ARG A 34 -13.21 6.14 6.68
C ARG A 34 -12.24 6.65 5.62
N THR A 35 -12.68 7.59 4.81
CA THR A 35 -11.78 8.34 3.92
C THR A 35 -11.01 9.39 4.75
N ALA A 36 -9.74 9.59 4.42
CA ALA A 36 -8.93 10.66 4.98
C ALA A 36 -9.40 12.04 4.49
N GLY A 37 -9.35 13.02 5.37
CA GLY A 37 -9.59 14.40 5.01
C GLY A 37 -8.38 15.05 4.30
N PRO A 38 -8.57 16.20 3.66
CA PRO A 38 -7.52 16.87 2.89
C PRO A 38 -6.33 17.36 3.73
N ASN A 39 -6.53 17.53 5.03
CA ASN A 39 -5.49 18.01 5.95
C ASN A 39 -4.77 16.88 6.71
N GLU A 40 -5.02 15.62 6.36
CA GLU A 40 -4.48 14.44 7.05
C GLU A 40 -3.34 13.75 6.28
N ILE A 41 -2.62 14.50 5.44
CA ILE A 41 -1.50 13.96 4.63
C ILE A 41 -0.35 13.48 5.53
N GLU A 42 -0.02 14.25 6.55
CA GLU A 42 1.08 13.91 7.46
C GLU A 42 0.77 12.66 8.28
N GLU A 43 -0.48 12.50 8.73
CA GLU A 43 -0.94 11.30 9.41
C GLU A 43 -0.86 10.07 8.51
N ALA A 44 -1.29 10.19 7.26
CA ALA A 44 -1.20 9.12 6.28
C ALA A 44 0.26 8.70 6.05
N MET A 45 1.15 9.67 5.84
CA MET A 45 2.58 9.41 5.64
C MET A 45 3.22 8.78 6.89
N ALA A 46 2.86 9.22 8.08
CA ALA A 46 3.38 8.66 9.33
C ALA A 46 2.98 7.19 9.52
N ILE A 47 1.72 6.83 9.26
CA ILE A 47 1.25 5.43 9.33
C ILE A 47 1.94 4.56 8.29
N VAL A 48 2.07 5.03 7.05
CA VAL A 48 2.77 4.30 5.98
C VAL A 48 4.22 4.06 6.38
N LEU A 49 4.95 5.09 6.78
CA LEU A 49 6.36 4.99 7.18
C LEU A 49 6.54 4.01 8.35
N ALA A 50 5.74 4.12 9.39
CA ALA A 50 5.79 3.24 10.55
C ALA A 50 5.52 1.77 10.15
N SER A 51 4.54 1.53 9.29
CA SER A 51 4.20 0.19 8.81
C SER A 51 5.36 -0.47 8.06
N TYR A 52 6.03 0.27 7.18
CA TYR A 52 7.17 -0.23 6.41
C TYR A 52 8.41 -0.45 7.29
N ASN A 53 8.73 0.49 8.19
CA ASN A 53 9.91 0.40 9.05
C ASN A 53 9.84 -0.74 10.07
N LEU A 54 8.64 -1.09 10.51
CA LEU A 54 8.41 -2.16 11.49
C LEU A 54 8.12 -3.52 10.85
N ASP A 55 8.11 -3.60 9.52
CA ASP A 55 7.89 -4.84 8.80
C ASP A 55 9.23 -5.53 8.49
N PRO A 56 9.46 -6.77 8.99
CA PRO A 56 10.70 -7.51 8.76
C PRO A 56 11.03 -7.73 7.27
N GLU A 57 10.02 -7.87 6.42
CA GLU A 57 10.21 -8.04 4.97
C GLU A 57 10.78 -6.80 4.27
N TRP A 58 10.65 -5.63 4.88
CA TRP A 58 11.21 -4.38 4.41
C TRP A 58 12.52 -4.00 5.12
N SER A 59 13.04 -4.88 5.97
CA SER A 59 14.34 -4.70 6.63
C SER A 59 15.45 -4.52 5.59
N GLY A 60 16.27 -3.49 5.76
CA GLY A 60 17.32 -3.14 4.80
C GLY A 60 16.86 -2.37 3.55
N CYS A 61 15.56 -2.05 3.43
CA CYS A 61 15.00 -1.30 2.31
C CYS A 61 14.78 0.19 2.60
N ALA A 62 15.41 0.75 3.63
CA ALA A 62 15.16 2.12 4.09
C ALA A 62 15.33 3.19 2.98
N LEU A 63 16.35 3.05 2.12
CA LEU A 63 16.56 3.97 0.99
C LEU A 63 15.42 3.85 -0.04
N HIS A 64 14.97 2.63 -0.35
CA HIS A 64 13.85 2.44 -1.26
C HIS A 64 12.55 3.05 -0.69
N ILE A 65 12.29 2.89 0.59
CA ILE A 65 11.13 3.49 1.25
C ILE A 65 11.18 5.01 1.14
N LYS A 66 12.33 5.61 1.47
CA LYS A 66 12.55 7.05 1.44
C LYS A 66 12.45 7.64 0.03
N ASP A 67 13.06 6.99 -0.96
CA ASP A 67 13.28 7.57 -2.30
C ASP A 67 12.18 7.16 -3.30
N ASN A 68 11.43 6.08 -3.04
CA ASN A 68 10.40 5.59 -3.96
C ASN A 68 9.01 5.53 -3.32
N VAL A 69 8.87 4.91 -2.14
CA VAL A 69 7.54 4.72 -1.52
C VAL A 69 6.97 6.05 -1.03
N LEU A 70 7.68 6.76 -0.17
CA LEU A 70 7.16 8.02 0.42
C LEU A 70 6.93 9.12 -0.62
N PRO A 71 7.80 9.36 -1.62
CA PRO A 71 7.51 10.32 -2.68
C PRO A 71 6.28 9.94 -3.51
N GLY A 72 6.06 8.66 -3.80
CA GLY A 72 4.86 8.17 -4.47
C GLY A 72 3.58 8.42 -3.65
N VAL A 73 3.64 8.12 -2.37
CA VAL A 73 2.54 8.41 -1.42
C VAL A 73 2.23 9.91 -1.38
N LYS A 74 3.25 10.74 -1.26
CA LYS A 74 3.08 12.20 -1.24
C LYS A 74 2.47 12.72 -2.55
N ARG A 75 2.94 12.25 -3.71
CA ARG A 75 2.36 12.63 -5.01
C ARG A 75 0.88 12.25 -5.11
N ALA A 76 0.52 11.03 -4.74
CA ALA A 76 -0.86 10.58 -4.77
C ALA A 76 -1.77 11.45 -3.89
N LEU A 77 -1.34 11.74 -2.67
CA LEU A 77 -2.10 12.54 -1.71
C LEU A 77 -2.22 14.03 -2.09
N THR A 78 -1.22 14.60 -2.78
CA THR A 78 -1.26 16.00 -3.25
C THR A 78 -2.07 16.15 -4.52
N LYS A 79 -2.12 15.13 -5.36
CA LYS A 79 -2.90 15.10 -6.59
C LYS A 79 -4.41 15.03 -6.30
N GLU A 80 -4.80 14.12 -5.43
CA GLU A 80 -6.15 13.93 -4.93
C GLU A 80 -6.05 13.21 -3.57
N PRO A 81 -6.84 13.57 -2.54
CA PRO A 81 -6.73 12.93 -1.21
C PRO A 81 -7.32 11.51 -1.23
N THR A 82 -6.66 10.61 -1.93
CA THR A 82 -7.05 9.21 -2.10
C THR A 82 -6.39 8.36 -1.02
N CYS A 83 -6.95 8.41 0.18
CA CYS A 83 -6.49 7.60 1.32
C CYS A 83 -7.66 7.11 2.16
N LEU A 84 -7.61 5.85 2.52
CA LEU A 84 -8.51 5.24 3.50
C LEU A 84 -7.78 5.06 4.82
N PHE A 85 -8.47 5.39 5.91
CA PHE A 85 -8.01 5.16 7.27
C PHE A 85 -8.87 4.12 7.98
N VAL A 86 -8.23 3.35 8.86
CA VAL A 86 -8.91 2.60 9.90
C VAL A 86 -8.57 3.22 11.24
N GLN A 87 -9.61 3.47 12.06
CA GLN A 87 -9.50 4.05 13.39
C GLN A 87 -9.95 3.06 14.46
N HIS A 88 -9.31 3.19 15.62
CA HIS A 88 -9.75 2.62 16.89
C HIS A 88 -9.92 3.77 17.88
N GLY A 89 -11.16 4.13 18.21
CA GLY A 89 -11.45 5.39 18.90
C GLY A 89 -10.96 6.58 18.08
N ASN A 90 -10.14 7.44 18.70
CA ASN A 90 -9.55 8.61 18.04
C ASN A 90 -8.18 8.34 17.38
N ARG A 91 -7.67 7.12 17.46
CA ARG A 91 -6.35 6.75 16.93
C ARG A 91 -6.46 6.16 15.53
N ILE A 92 -5.71 6.69 14.58
CA ILE A 92 -5.53 6.08 13.26
C ILE A 92 -4.54 4.91 13.42
N ILE A 93 -4.94 3.71 13.00
CA ILE A 93 -4.19 2.47 13.19
C ILE A 93 -3.86 1.77 11.88
N GLY A 94 -4.42 2.24 10.79
CA GLY A 94 -4.14 1.73 9.44
C GLY A 94 -4.45 2.75 8.38
N ALA A 95 -3.75 2.63 7.25
CA ALA A 95 -3.92 3.49 6.09
C ALA A 95 -3.71 2.70 4.78
N SER A 96 -4.40 3.12 3.74
CA SER A 96 -4.16 2.67 2.37
C SER A 96 -4.25 3.87 1.43
N VAL A 97 -3.13 4.22 0.83
CA VAL A 97 -3.02 5.30 -0.16
C VAL A 97 -3.07 4.71 -1.55
N TYR A 98 -3.91 5.26 -2.42
CA TYR A 98 -4.09 4.79 -3.78
C TYR A 98 -4.11 5.95 -4.77
N ASP A 99 -3.84 5.67 -6.04
CA ASP A 99 -3.89 6.61 -7.17
C ASP A 99 -4.81 6.03 -8.26
N CYS A 100 -5.80 6.80 -8.70
CA CYS A 100 -6.73 6.38 -9.75
C CYS A 100 -6.14 6.51 -11.15
N ALA A 101 -5.08 7.30 -11.32
CA ALA A 101 -4.41 7.54 -12.59
C ALA A 101 -2.88 7.62 -12.39
N PRO A 102 -2.23 6.49 -11.99
CA PRO A 102 -0.78 6.45 -11.81
C PRO A 102 -0.07 6.64 -13.15
N GLU A 103 1.18 7.09 -13.10
CA GLU A 103 2.06 7.11 -14.28
C GLU A 103 2.38 5.68 -14.74
N GLU A 104 2.84 5.51 -15.98
CA GLU A 104 2.99 4.20 -16.62
C GLU A 104 3.84 3.19 -15.85
N SER A 105 4.84 3.65 -15.09
CA SER A 105 5.71 2.81 -14.26
C SER A 105 5.21 2.59 -12.83
N GLU A 106 4.12 3.22 -12.46
CA GLU A 106 3.58 3.23 -11.10
C GLU A 106 2.40 2.28 -10.93
N VAL A 107 1.91 2.15 -9.72
CA VAL A 107 0.81 1.27 -9.37
C VAL A 107 -0.32 2.04 -8.70
N HIS A 108 -1.55 1.50 -8.81
CA HIS A 108 -2.74 2.08 -8.18
C HIS A 108 -2.71 1.98 -6.64
N LEU A 109 -2.24 0.85 -6.10
CA LEU A 109 -2.08 0.64 -4.66
C LEU A 109 -0.71 1.17 -4.24
N VAL A 110 -0.62 2.48 -4.00
CA VAL A 110 0.65 3.20 -3.81
C VAL A 110 1.37 2.79 -2.54
N SER A 111 0.65 2.70 -1.41
CA SER A 111 1.22 2.25 -0.13
C SER A 111 0.95 0.79 0.18
N GLY A 112 -0.07 0.19 -0.47
CA GLY A 112 -0.69 -1.04 0.01
C GLY A 112 -1.43 -0.82 1.34
N ALA A 113 -1.91 -1.90 1.92
CA ALA A 113 -2.60 -1.88 3.21
C ALA A 113 -1.59 -1.81 4.36
N CYS A 114 -1.39 -0.64 4.92
CA CYS A 114 -0.49 -0.38 6.04
C CYS A 114 -1.25 -0.47 7.36
N VAL A 115 -0.78 -1.32 8.28
CA VAL A 115 -1.42 -1.53 9.59
C VAL A 115 -0.36 -1.48 10.68
N GLN A 116 -0.61 -0.71 11.74
CA GLN A 116 0.27 -0.66 12.90
C GLN A 116 0.45 -2.06 13.50
N THR A 117 1.65 -2.39 13.93
CA THR A 117 2.06 -3.76 14.29
C THR A 117 1.16 -4.38 15.36
N GLU A 118 0.79 -3.63 16.39
CA GLU A 118 -0.07 -4.08 17.49
C GLU A 118 -1.52 -4.36 17.09
N TYR A 119 -1.92 -3.94 15.88
CA TYR A 119 -3.28 -4.14 15.33
C TYR A 119 -3.31 -5.15 14.17
N ARG A 120 -2.20 -5.78 13.84
CA ARG A 120 -2.15 -6.81 12.79
C ARG A 120 -2.94 -8.07 13.19
N ASN A 121 -3.28 -8.89 12.20
CA ASN A 121 -4.05 -10.12 12.35
C ASN A 121 -5.49 -9.94 12.89
N ARG A 122 -6.09 -8.76 12.68
CA ARG A 122 -7.47 -8.43 13.08
C ARG A 122 -8.37 -8.11 11.89
N GLY A 123 -7.98 -8.53 10.68
CA GLY A 123 -8.75 -8.29 9.46
C GLY A 123 -8.62 -6.88 8.86
N ILE A 124 -7.88 -5.97 9.52
CA ILE A 124 -7.75 -4.55 9.11
C ILE A 124 -7.10 -4.42 7.73
N GLY A 125 -6.02 -5.17 7.47
CA GLY A 125 -5.37 -5.16 6.16
C GLY A 125 -6.27 -5.63 5.03
N GLY A 126 -7.10 -6.64 5.30
CA GLY A 126 -8.12 -7.11 4.36
C GLY A 126 -9.19 -6.06 4.08
N ALA A 127 -9.70 -5.41 5.11
CA ALA A 127 -10.68 -4.34 4.97
C ALA A 127 -10.12 -3.16 4.16
N LEU A 128 -8.89 -2.73 4.44
CA LEU A 128 -8.21 -1.67 3.68
C LEU A 128 -8.03 -2.05 2.21
N LEU A 129 -7.53 -3.26 1.92
CA LEU A 129 -7.33 -3.70 0.54
C LEU A 129 -8.65 -3.76 -0.22
N ALA A 130 -9.67 -4.41 0.33
CA ALA A 130 -10.98 -4.53 -0.30
C ALA A 130 -11.59 -3.17 -0.58
N SER A 131 -11.60 -2.27 0.41
CA SER A 131 -12.17 -0.94 0.27
C SER A 131 -11.38 -0.07 -0.71
N THR A 132 -10.07 -0.26 -0.82
CA THR A 132 -9.25 0.40 -1.85
C THR A 132 -9.64 -0.08 -3.25
N LEU A 133 -9.79 -1.40 -3.44
CA LEU A 133 -10.23 -1.95 -4.73
C LEU A 133 -11.63 -1.47 -5.12
N GLU A 134 -12.56 -1.42 -4.16
CA GLU A 134 -13.92 -0.87 -4.38
C GLU A 134 -13.88 0.62 -4.71
N ALA A 135 -13.02 1.40 -4.06
CA ALA A 135 -12.86 2.82 -4.36
C ALA A 135 -12.33 3.05 -5.79
N LEU A 136 -11.36 2.25 -6.22
CA LEU A 136 -10.84 2.29 -7.61
C LEU A 136 -11.92 1.90 -8.62
N LYS A 137 -12.70 0.85 -8.34
CA LYS A 137 -13.84 0.43 -9.15
C LYS A 137 -14.90 1.53 -9.27
N ALA A 138 -15.24 2.19 -8.16
CA ALA A 138 -16.20 3.30 -8.13
C ALA A 138 -15.75 4.49 -8.97
N ARG A 139 -14.44 4.65 -9.22
CA ARG A 139 -13.86 5.63 -10.14
C ARG A 139 -13.86 5.20 -11.61
N GLY A 140 -14.42 4.03 -11.91
CA GLY A 140 -14.56 3.51 -13.27
C GLY A 140 -13.37 2.68 -13.77
N LEU A 141 -12.43 2.32 -12.90
CA LEU A 141 -11.34 1.44 -13.30
C LEU A 141 -11.83 0.00 -13.42
N THR A 142 -11.28 -0.73 -14.38
CA THR A 142 -11.55 -2.17 -14.59
C THR A 142 -10.46 -3.06 -14.01
N GLU A 143 -9.27 -2.50 -13.81
CA GLU A 143 -8.10 -3.19 -13.29
C GLU A 143 -7.38 -2.33 -12.25
N ALA A 144 -6.69 -2.99 -11.33
CA ALA A 144 -5.78 -2.34 -10.41
C ALA A 144 -4.46 -3.10 -10.31
N PHE A 145 -3.39 -2.39 -10.00
CA PHE A 145 -2.05 -2.96 -9.82
C PHE A 145 -1.46 -2.52 -8.49
N GLY A 146 -0.66 -3.40 -7.88
CA GLY A 146 0.08 -3.13 -6.67
C GLY A 146 1.38 -3.89 -6.61
N HIS A 147 2.33 -3.41 -5.83
CA HIS A 147 3.59 -4.07 -5.56
C HIS A 147 3.69 -4.48 -4.09
N THR A 148 4.37 -5.60 -3.82
CA THR A 148 4.77 -5.99 -2.46
C THR A 148 6.03 -6.83 -2.50
N ARG A 149 6.60 -7.12 -1.33
CA ARG A 149 7.75 -8.03 -1.21
C ARG A 149 7.30 -9.47 -1.48
N PRO A 150 8.12 -10.29 -2.18
CA PRO A 150 7.74 -11.66 -2.58
C PRO A 150 7.36 -12.58 -1.42
N ASN A 151 8.02 -12.41 -0.27
CA ASN A 151 7.83 -13.26 0.90
C ASN A 151 6.91 -12.66 1.97
N SER A 152 6.37 -11.46 1.72
CA SER A 152 5.47 -10.80 2.67
C SER A 152 4.15 -11.57 2.87
N PRO A 153 3.52 -11.45 4.04
CA PRO A 153 2.16 -11.96 4.26
C PRO A 153 1.16 -11.43 3.22
N SER A 154 1.34 -10.19 2.76
CA SER A 154 0.52 -9.61 1.70
C SER A 154 0.62 -10.39 0.40
N ALA A 155 1.83 -10.76 -0.05
CA ALA A 155 2.02 -11.54 -1.26
C ALA A 155 1.50 -12.98 -1.14
N LYS A 156 1.67 -13.59 0.04
CA LYS A 156 1.33 -15.01 0.24
C LYS A 156 -0.15 -15.23 0.50
N TYR A 157 -0.80 -14.33 1.20
CA TYR A 157 -2.15 -14.56 1.73
C TYR A 157 -3.14 -13.46 1.35
N LEU A 158 -2.78 -12.19 1.56
CA LEU A 158 -3.71 -11.08 1.43
C LEU A 158 -4.11 -10.83 -0.03
N CYS A 159 -3.15 -10.58 -0.90
CA CYS A 159 -3.42 -10.28 -2.31
C CYS A 159 -4.18 -11.42 -3.02
N PRO A 160 -3.78 -12.71 -2.89
CA PRO A 160 -4.52 -13.81 -3.49
C PRO A 160 -5.94 -13.97 -2.95
N LYS A 161 -6.14 -13.78 -1.64
CA LYS A 161 -7.46 -13.88 -1.01
C LYS A 161 -8.47 -12.91 -1.63
N PHE A 162 -8.02 -11.74 -2.06
CA PHE A 162 -8.85 -10.71 -2.68
C PHE A 162 -8.84 -10.73 -4.22
N GLY A 163 -8.45 -11.84 -4.82
CA GLY A 163 -8.48 -12.04 -6.27
C GLY A 163 -7.26 -11.48 -7.01
N GLY A 164 -6.21 -11.11 -6.29
CA GLY A 164 -4.96 -10.65 -6.90
C GLY A 164 -4.23 -11.78 -7.64
N THR A 165 -3.92 -11.54 -8.90
CA THR A 165 -3.11 -12.45 -9.73
C THR A 165 -1.66 -11.98 -9.72
N LYS A 166 -0.76 -12.89 -9.33
CA LYS A 166 0.68 -12.61 -9.32
C LYS A 166 1.22 -12.51 -10.75
N MET A 167 1.93 -11.42 -11.00
CA MET A 167 2.63 -11.17 -12.26
C MET A 167 4.13 -11.45 -12.13
N ALA A 168 4.89 -11.22 -13.22
CA ALA A 168 6.33 -11.35 -13.21
C ALA A 168 6.98 -10.46 -12.12
N PRO A 169 8.08 -10.92 -11.52
CA PRO A 169 8.84 -10.12 -10.57
C PRO A 169 9.32 -8.82 -11.19
N VAL A 170 9.36 -7.77 -10.38
CA VAL A 170 9.84 -6.44 -10.77
C VAL A 170 10.99 -6.05 -9.86
N VAL A 171 12.04 -5.49 -10.44
CA VAL A 171 13.13 -4.86 -9.68
C VAL A 171 12.77 -3.40 -9.50
N ALA A 172 12.70 -2.94 -8.26
CA ALA A 172 12.44 -1.54 -7.98
C ALA A 172 13.57 -0.66 -8.57
N PRO A 173 13.26 0.56 -9.05
CA PRO A 173 14.28 1.48 -9.51
C PRO A 173 15.28 1.74 -8.38
N PRO A 174 16.56 1.96 -8.73
CA PRO A 174 17.58 2.30 -7.73
C PRO A 174 17.19 3.58 -6.99
N PRO A 175 17.59 3.72 -5.72
CA PRO A 175 17.39 4.95 -4.98
C PRO A 175 18.04 6.14 -5.68
N ILE A 176 17.36 7.28 -5.70
CA ILE A 176 17.87 8.50 -6.35
C ILE A 176 19.22 8.95 -5.76
N SER A 177 19.38 8.75 -4.45
CA SER A 177 20.65 9.03 -3.74
C SER A 177 21.81 8.12 -4.15
N ALA A 178 21.56 6.96 -4.77
CA ALA A 178 22.60 6.06 -5.27
C ALA A 178 23.01 6.39 -6.73
N ALA A 179 22.19 7.11 -7.48
CA ALA A 179 22.48 7.51 -8.86
C ALA A 179 23.35 8.77 -8.94
N ALA A 180 23.53 9.51 -7.83
CA ALA A 180 24.33 10.73 -7.74
C ALA A 180 25.77 10.48 -7.23
N ALA A 181 26.13 9.25 -7.02
CA ALA A 181 27.48 8.82 -6.67
C ALA A 181 28.11 8.03 -7.83
#